data_608c0033b48bce144f4c3a041c1aced0
#
_entry.id   608c0033b48bce144f4c3a041c1aced0
#
_cell.length_a   1.000
_cell.length_b   1.000
_cell.length_c   1.000
_cell.angle_alpha   90.00
_cell.angle_beta   90.00
_cell.angle_gamma   90.00
#
_symmetry.space_group_name_H-M   'P 1'
#
loop_
_entity.id
_entity.type
_entity.pdbx_description
1 polymer ?
#
loop_
_entity_poly.entity_id
_entity_poly.type
_entity_poly.pdbx_seq_one_letter_code
_entity_poly.pdbx_strand_id
1 'polypeptide(L)'
;MQALMNIEILNSYDIKIADHIKIDVDGIDYYLLKQINFEPKLICIEYNFWFGKDLSCAVPYEKNYVLDSLSDYVGASLKALTELANSKGYHLIAIDSACINAFFIRDDLKHHFEILSLEKSFKYPLKFNEEFITEVKEKLLLKDLK
;
A
#
# COMPACT_ATOMS: atom_id res chain seq x y z
N MET A 1 -5.97 15.23 9.46
CA MET A 1 -6.78 15.04 10.69
C MET A 1 -7.57 13.74 10.66
N GLN A 2 -8.20 13.38 9.55
CA GLN A 2 -9.09 12.22 9.45
C GLN A 2 -8.40 10.86 9.64
N ALA A 3 -7.21 10.66 9.12
CA ALA A 3 -6.52 9.37 9.22
C ALA A 3 -5.91 9.08 10.59
N LEU A 4 -5.35 10.07 11.28
CA LEU A 4 -4.92 9.92 12.68
C LEU A 4 -6.13 9.68 13.58
N MET A 5 -7.23 10.39 13.33
CA MET A 5 -8.50 10.20 14.02
C MET A 5 -9.06 8.78 13.79
N ASN A 6 -8.88 8.22 12.59
CA ASN A 6 -9.31 6.84 12.29
C ASN A 6 -8.51 5.80 13.07
N ILE A 7 -7.19 5.99 13.29
CA ILE A 7 -6.38 5.09 14.12
C ILE A 7 -6.69 5.27 15.61
N GLU A 8 -6.83 6.50 16.07
CA GLU A 8 -7.25 6.77 17.46
C GLU A 8 -8.61 6.14 17.75
N ILE A 9 -9.55 6.22 16.79
CA ILE A 9 -10.86 5.56 16.88
C ILE A 9 -10.68 4.04 16.93
N LEU A 10 -9.93 3.42 16.00
CA LEU A 10 -9.70 1.98 15.99
C LEU A 10 -9.05 1.51 17.29
N ASN A 11 -8.07 2.25 17.80
CA ASN A 11 -7.40 1.94 19.05
C ASN A 11 -8.33 2.11 20.28
N SER A 12 -9.31 3.03 20.22
CA SER A 12 -10.29 3.25 21.29
C SER A 12 -11.28 2.10 21.44
N TYR A 13 -11.49 1.30 20.41
CA TYR A 13 -12.39 0.13 20.45
C TYR A 13 -11.74 -1.14 21.01
N ASP A 14 -10.48 -1.08 21.48
CA ASP A 14 -9.73 -2.24 21.99
C ASP A 14 -9.79 -3.47 21.05
N ILE A 15 -9.71 -3.22 19.75
CA ILE A 15 -9.71 -4.27 18.73
C ILE A 15 -8.41 -5.03 18.83
N LYS A 16 -8.45 -6.22 19.43
CA LYS A 16 -7.27 -7.10 19.57
C LYS A 16 -7.15 -8.11 18.43
N ILE A 17 -8.27 -8.47 17.82
CA ILE A 17 -8.36 -9.50 16.81
C ILE A 17 -9.29 -9.00 15.71
N ALA A 18 -8.82 -9.02 14.50
CA ALA A 18 -9.63 -8.82 13.30
C ALA A 18 -9.35 -9.95 12.33
N ASP A 19 -10.36 -10.45 11.62
CA ASP A 19 -10.12 -11.43 10.56
C ASP A 19 -9.48 -10.75 9.36
N HIS A 20 -9.95 -9.55 9.03
CA HIS A 20 -9.49 -8.84 7.87
C HIS A 20 -9.61 -7.31 8.08
N ILE A 21 -8.67 -6.58 7.48
CA ILE A 21 -8.72 -5.12 7.40
C ILE A 21 -8.50 -4.68 5.97
N LYS A 22 -9.25 -3.69 5.52
CA LYS A 22 -8.95 -2.92 4.31
C LYS A 22 -8.46 -1.53 4.69
N ILE A 23 -7.33 -1.12 4.12
CA ILE A 23 -6.75 0.22 4.23
C ILE A 23 -6.81 0.84 2.84
N ASP A 24 -7.57 1.94 2.70
CA ASP A 24 -7.83 2.61 1.44
C ASP A 24 -8.33 4.02 1.77
N VAL A 25 -7.41 4.95 1.91
CA VAL A 25 -7.65 6.32 2.38
C VAL A 25 -7.00 7.37 1.47
N ASP A 26 -6.75 6.97 0.23
CA ASP A 26 -6.27 7.84 -0.85
C ASP A 26 -4.98 8.62 -0.51
N GLY A 27 -4.00 7.98 0.12
CA GLY A 27 -2.70 8.63 0.20
C GLY A 27 -1.80 8.30 1.38
N ILE A 28 -2.31 8.16 2.59
CA ILE A 28 -1.47 7.91 3.77
C ILE A 28 -1.54 6.47 4.30
N ASP A 29 -1.95 5.55 3.46
CA ASP A 29 -2.16 4.12 3.72
C ASP A 29 -0.94 3.47 4.37
N TYR A 30 0.27 3.79 3.90
CA TYR A 30 1.53 3.33 4.47
C TYR A 30 1.64 3.64 5.97
N TYR A 31 1.28 4.85 6.36
CA TYR A 31 1.37 5.30 7.75
C TYR A 31 0.29 4.68 8.62
N LEU A 32 -0.89 4.39 8.07
CA LEU A 32 -1.92 3.64 8.75
C LEU A 32 -1.45 2.21 9.02
N LEU A 33 -0.92 1.51 8.01
CA LEU A 33 -0.34 0.17 8.18
C LEU A 33 0.79 0.18 9.22
N LYS A 34 1.64 1.20 9.21
CA LYS A 34 2.74 1.34 10.16
C LYS A 34 2.26 1.43 11.62
N GLN A 35 1.13 2.12 11.83
CA GLN A 35 0.61 2.42 13.18
C GLN A 35 -0.37 1.38 13.73
N ILE A 36 -0.88 0.45 12.91
CA ILE A 36 -1.75 -0.62 13.39
C ILE A 36 -1.05 -1.40 14.49
N ASN A 37 -1.72 -1.53 15.65
CA ASN A 37 -1.26 -2.21 16.85
C ASN A 37 -2.00 -3.52 17.14
N PHE A 38 -2.90 -3.96 16.27
CA PHE A 38 -3.58 -5.25 16.31
C PHE A 38 -3.16 -6.10 15.11
N GLU A 39 -3.43 -7.40 15.17
CA GLU A 39 -2.91 -8.38 14.21
C GLU A 39 -4.04 -9.05 13.41
N PRO A 40 -4.56 -8.40 12.33
CA PRO A 40 -5.53 -9.02 11.45
C PRO A 40 -4.94 -10.27 10.78
N LYS A 41 -5.78 -11.24 10.42
CA LYS A 41 -5.33 -12.41 9.64
C LYS A 41 -4.95 -12.02 8.21
N LEU A 42 -5.71 -11.09 7.63
CA LEU A 42 -5.53 -10.61 6.25
C LEU A 42 -5.54 -9.08 6.22
N ILE A 43 -4.59 -8.50 5.50
CA ILE A 43 -4.54 -7.07 5.18
C ILE A 43 -4.76 -6.90 3.68
N CYS A 44 -5.75 -6.07 3.32
CA CYS A 44 -5.92 -5.54 1.98
C CYS A 44 -5.54 -4.06 2.01
N ILE A 45 -4.62 -3.62 1.17
CA ILE A 45 -4.13 -2.24 1.18
C ILE A 45 -3.92 -1.73 -0.23
N GLU A 46 -4.30 -0.47 -0.46
CA GLU A 46 -4.06 0.21 -1.72
C GLU A 46 -2.58 0.53 -1.90
N TYR A 47 -2.07 0.33 -3.13
CA TYR A 47 -0.72 0.73 -3.51
C TYR A 47 -0.73 1.51 -4.82
N ASN A 48 0.26 2.37 -4.99
CA ASN A 48 0.42 3.13 -6.21
C ASN A 48 1.34 2.39 -7.20
N PHE A 49 0.78 1.82 -8.26
CA PHE A 49 1.52 1.09 -9.30
C PHE A 49 2.44 2.00 -10.14
N TRP A 50 2.23 3.32 -10.15
CA TRP A 50 3.08 4.25 -10.88
C TRP A 50 4.52 4.28 -10.37
N PHE A 51 4.74 3.97 -9.09
CA PHE A 51 6.09 3.86 -8.52
C PHE A 51 6.87 2.63 -9.01
N GLY A 52 6.23 1.73 -9.74
CA GLY A 52 6.87 0.52 -10.24
C GLY A 52 7.22 -0.49 -9.14
N LYS A 53 8.00 -1.52 -9.52
CA LYS A 53 8.37 -2.61 -8.62
C LYS A 53 9.66 -2.38 -7.83
N ASP A 54 10.52 -1.50 -8.33
CA ASP A 54 11.88 -1.33 -7.82
C ASP A 54 12.00 -0.21 -6.78
N LEU A 55 11.13 0.79 -6.85
CA LEU A 55 11.16 1.94 -5.97
C LEU A 55 10.46 1.63 -4.65
N SER A 56 11.17 1.82 -3.53
CA SER A 56 10.61 1.73 -2.17
C SER A 56 10.34 3.13 -1.66
N CYS A 57 9.10 3.61 -1.79
CA CYS A 57 8.72 4.96 -1.39
C CYS A 57 7.26 5.04 -0.93
N ALA A 58 6.98 6.05 -0.14
CA ALA A 58 5.65 6.51 0.21
C ALA A 58 5.63 8.03 0.14
N VAL A 59 4.48 8.63 -0.14
CA VAL A 59 4.33 10.09 -0.06
C VAL A 59 4.68 10.59 1.34
N PRO A 60 5.25 11.79 1.49
CA PRO A 60 5.57 12.36 2.79
C PRO A 60 4.34 12.41 3.69
N TYR A 61 4.53 12.11 4.97
CA TYR A 61 3.46 12.25 5.94
C TYR A 61 3.13 13.72 6.19
N GLU A 62 1.89 14.09 5.94
CA GLU A 62 1.36 15.41 6.29
C GLU A 62 0.15 15.27 7.21
N LYS A 63 0.16 15.97 8.34
CA LYS A 63 -0.91 15.90 9.34
C LYS A 63 -2.29 16.31 8.78
N ASN A 64 -2.31 17.22 7.82
CA ASN A 64 -3.50 17.72 7.13
C ASN A 64 -3.47 17.32 5.66
N TYR A 65 -3.06 16.07 5.38
CA TYR A 65 -3.03 15.56 4.03
C TYR A 65 -4.39 15.74 3.36
N VAL A 66 -4.39 16.40 2.22
CA VAL A 66 -5.54 16.55 1.34
C VAL A 66 -5.13 15.98 0.00
N LEU A 67 -5.89 15.01 -0.49
CA LEU A 67 -5.66 14.45 -1.80
C LEU A 67 -5.78 15.55 -2.86
N ASP A 68 -4.69 15.80 -3.59
CA ASP A 68 -4.74 16.56 -4.82
C ASP A 68 -5.25 15.63 -5.92
N SER A 69 -6.51 15.81 -6.30
CA SER A 69 -7.19 14.97 -7.30
C SER A 69 -6.54 14.96 -8.69
N LEU A 70 -5.56 15.82 -8.91
CA LEU A 70 -4.78 15.91 -10.15
C LEU A 70 -3.39 15.27 -10.04
N SER A 71 -3.05 14.74 -8.87
CA SER A 71 -1.72 14.18 -8.61
C SER A 71 -1.75 12.66 -8.62
N ASP A 72 -0.95 12.04 -9.49
CA ASP A 72 -0.63 10.60 -9.42
C ASP A 72 0.38 10.27 -8.29
N TYR A 73 0.87 11.30 -7.59
CA TYR A 73 1.83 11.19 -6.48
C TYR A 73 1.07 11.02 -5.17
N VAL A 74 0.48 9.85 -4.97
CA VAL A 74 -0.31 9.48 -3.78
C VAL A 74 0.09 8.10 -3.28
N GLY A 75 -0.14 7.84 -1.99
CA GLY A 75 0.02 6.52 -1.39
C GLY A 75 1.47 6.05 -1.29
N ALA A 76 1.68 4.77 -1.51
CA ALA A 76 2.98 4.12 -1.40
C ALA A 76 3.20 3.09 -2.51
N SER A 77 4.47 2.79 -2.80
CA SER A 77 4.84 1.72 -3.71
C SER A 77 4.51 0.35 -3.13
N LEU A 78 4.25 -0.63 -4.00
CA LEU A 78 4.07 -2.02 -3.58
C LEU A 78 5.28 -2.54 -2.79
N LYS A 79 6.49 -2.13 -3.19
CA LYS A 79 7.73 -2.51 -2.51
C LYS A 79 7.77 -2.00 -1.08
N ALA A 80 7.50 -0.71 -0.86
CA ALA A 80 7.49 -0.12 0.49
C ALA A 80 6.44 -0.78 1.40
N LEU A 81 5.24 -1.06 0.87
CA LEU A 81 4.20 -1.77 1.61
C LEU A 81 4.59 -3.21 1.93
N THR A 82 5.24 -3.91 0.98
CA THR A 82 5.70 -5.30 1.19
C THR A 82 6.80 -5.35 2.26
N GLU A 83 7.77 -4.44 2.21
CA GLU A 83 8.83 -4.34 3.22
C GLU A 83 8.26 -4.06 4.62
N LEU A 84 7.31 -3.12 4.72
CA LEU A 84 6.64 -2.79 5.97
C LEU A 84 5.79 -3.98 6.47
N ALA A 85 5.00 -4.62 5.61
CA ALA A 85 4.18 -5.76 5.96
C ALA A 85 5.05 -6.95 6.45
N ASN A 86 6.15 -7.24 5.74
CA ASN A 86 7.10 -8.28 6.15
C ASN A 86 7.71 -7.99 7.54
N SER A 87 8.02 -6.73 7.83
CA SER A 87 8.55 -6.34 9.16
C SER A 87 7.53 -6.55 10.29
N LYS A 88 6.26 -6.64 9.95
CA LYS A 88 5.14 -6.92 10.88
C LYS A 88 4.69 -8.39 10.86
N GLY A 89 5.38 -9.26 10.15
CA GLY A 89 5.04 -10.69 10.06
C GLY A 89 3.92 -11.02 9.07
N TYR A 90 3.79 -10.25 7.99
CA TYR A 90 2.83 -10.50 6.90
C TYR A 90 3.53 -10.73 5.58
N HIS A 91 2.94 -11.55 4.71
CA HIS A 91 3.49 -11.95 3.42
C HIS A 91 2.52 -11.65 2.28
N LEU A 92 3.05 -11.11 1.17
CA LEU A 92 2.26 -10.83 -0.03
C LEU A 92 1.75 -12.14 -0.65
N ILE A 93 0.43 -12.24 -0.86
CA ILE A 93 -0.21 -13.43 -1.44
C ILE A 93 -0.98 -13.15 -2.72
N ALA A 94 -1.42 -11.91 -2.93
CA ALA A 94 -2.17 -11.55 -4.13
C ALA A 94 -2.07 -10.05 -4.43
N ILE A 95 -2.34 -9.73 -5.68
CA ILE A 95 -2.65 -8.39 -6.19
C ILE A 95 -3.96 -8.51 -6.96
N ASP A 96 -4.86 -7.57 -6.81
CA ASP A 96 -6.12 -7.58 -7.54
C ASP A 96 -5.92 -7.38 -9.05
N SER A 97 -6.93 -7.70 -9.83
CA SER A 97 -6.88 -7.59 -11.30
C SER A 97 -6.79 -6.15 -11.79
N ALA A 98 -7.18 -5.18 -10.96
CA ALA A 98 -7.06 -3.75 -11.23
C ALA A 98 -5.63 -3.22 -10.99
N CYS A 99 -4.76 -4.02 -10.35
CA CYS A 99 -3.41 -3.65 -9.93
C CYS A 99 -3.40 -2.42 -9.00
N ILE A 100 -4.36 -2.38 -8.08
CA ILE A 100 -4.54 -1.29 -7.12
C ILE A 100 -4.36 -1.79 -5.70
N ASN A 101 -4.88 -2.98 -5.38
CA ASN A 101 -4.86 -3.53 -4.02
C ASN A 101 -3.90 -4.71 -3.91
N ALA A 102 -3.11 -4.72 -2.84
CA ALA A 102 -2.26 -5.81 -2.42
C ALA A 102 -2.85 -6.52 -1.19
N PHE A 103 -2.68 -7.85 -1.13
CA PHE A 103 -3.19 -8.69 -0.05
C PHE A 103 -2.03 -9.36 0.67
N PHE A 104 -2.00 -9.21 1.98
CA PHE A 104 -0.97 -9.76 2.84
C PHE A 104 -1.58 -10.67 3.89
N ILE A 105 -1.04 -11.88 4.02
CA ILE A 105 -1.47 -12.88 5.02
C ILE A 105 -0.50 -12.89 6.19
N ARG A 106 -1.00 -13.08 7.42
CA ARG A 106 -0.19 -13.21 8.61
C ARG A 106 0.66 -14.49 8.59
N ASP A 107 1.85 -14.43 9.16
CA ASP A 107 2.88 -15.48 9.09
C ASP A 107 2.41 -16.87 9.55
N ASP A 108 1.59 -16.96 10.59
CA ASP A 108 1.04 -18.22 11.09
C ASP A 108 0.09 -18.93 10.08
N LEU A 109 -0.45 -18.19 9.12
CA LEU A 109 -1.37 -18.67 8.09
C LEU A 109 -0.72 -18.85 6.71
N LYS A 110 0.54 -18.45 6.54
CA LYS A 110 1.22 -18.43 5.23
C LYS A 110 1.28 -19.78 4.52
N HIS A 111 1.27 -20.88 5.29
CA HIS A 111 1.35 -22.25 4.74
C HIS A 111 0.12 -22.66 3.92
N HIS A 112 -0.96 -21.88 3.96
CA HIS A 112 -2.16 -22.07 3.15
C HIS A 112 -2.09 -21.35 1.80
N PHE A 113 -1.06 -20.53 1.55
CA PHE A 113 -0.99 -19.63 0.39
C PHE A 113 0.36 -19.73 -0.32
N GLU A 114 0.37 -19.43 -1.61
CA GLU A 114 1.62 -19.14 -2.32
C GLU A 114 2.09 -17.75 -1.95
N ILE A 115 3.33 -17.65 -1.45
CA ILE A 115 3.95 -16.35 -1.16
C ILE A 115 4.54 -15.79 -2.44
N LEU A 116 4.12 -14.58 -2.77
CA LEU A 116 4.51 -13.92 -4.00
C LEU A 116 5.76 -13.06 -3.83
N SER A 117 6.64 -13.08 -4.84
CA SER A 117 7.71 -12.09 -4.96
C SER A 117 7.23 -10.89 -5.79
N LEU A 118 7.80 -9.71 -5.56
CA LEU A 118 7.50 -8.51 -6.34
C LEU A 118 7.73 -8.71 -7.83
N GLU A 119 8.81 -9.41 -8.20
CA GLU A 119 9.17 -9.71 -9.59
C GLU A 119 8.09 -10.47 -10.35
N LYS A 120 7.42 -11.41 -9.68
CA LYS A 120 6.39 -12.26 -10.30
C LYS A 120 5.01 -11.66 -10.25
N SER A 121 4.73 -10.84 -9.23
CA SER A 121 3.38 -10.35 -8.94
C SER A 121 3.10 -8.96 -9.47
N PHE A 122 4.12 -8.08 -9.53
CA PHE A 122 3.92 -6.71 -9.99
C PHE A 122 3.52 -6.66 -11.47
N LYS A 123 2.44 -5.93 -11.75
CA LYS A 123 1.94 -5.66 -13.11
C LYS A 123 1.40 -4.26 -13.17
N TYR A 124 1.42 -3.68 -14.36
CA TYR A 124 0.64 -2.48 -14.66
C TYR A 124 -0.77 -2.86 -15.10
N PRO A 125 -1.77 -2.02 -14.80
CA PRO A 125 -3.12 -2.21 -15.33
C PRO A 125 -3.11 -2.30 -16.87
N LEU A 126 -3.80 -3.28 -17.42
CA LEU A 126 -3.82 -3.56 -18.88
C LEU A 126 -4.30 -2.38 -19.76
N LYS A 127 -4.99 -1.41 -19.17
CA LYS A 127 -5.48 -0.21 -19.87
C LYS A 127 -4.37 0.77 -20.25
N PHE A 128 -3.16 0.63 -19.71
CA PHE A 128 -2.03 1.52 -20.00
C PHE A 128 -1.01 0.83 -20.88
N ASN A 129 -0.54 1.51 -21.93
CA ASN A 129 0.56 1.05 -22.76
C ASN A 129 1.92 1.46 -22.16
N GLU A 130 3.00 0.85 -22.64
CA GLU A 130 4.37 1.09 -22.12
C GLU A 130 4.84 2.54 -22.30
N GLU A 131 4.44 3.18 -23.38
CA GLU A 131 4.80 4.58 -23.67
C GLU A 131 4.19 5.52 -22.64
N PHE A 132 2.89 5.37 -22.34
CA PHE A 132 2.21 6.16 -21.33
C PHE A 132 2.77 5.91 -19.93
N ILE A 133 3.08 4.65 -19.58
CA ILE A 133 3.70 4.29 -18.32
C ILE A 133 5.06 4.98 -18.15
N THR A 134 5.87 5.01 -19.22
CA THR A 134 7.17 5.68 -19.21
C THR A 134 7.04 7.18 -19.00
N GLU A 135 6.14 7.83 -19.74
CA GLU A 135 5.88 9.26 -19.61
C GLU A 135 5.46 9.67 -18.18
N VAL A 136 4.56 8.90 -17.55
CA VAL A 136 4.11 9.18 -16.19
C VAL A 136 5.24 9.00 -15.18
N LYS A 137 6.04 7.95 -15.32
CA LYS A 137 7.21 7.71 -14.46
C LYS A 137 8.22 8.85 -14.52
N GLU A 138 8.54 9.33 -15.72
CA GLU A 138 9.45 10.48 -15.89
C GLU A 138 8.91 11.73 -15.20
N LYS A 139 7.62 12.00 -15.31
CA LYS A 139 6.97 13.13 -14.64
C LYS A 139 7.01 13.00 -13.11
N LEU A 140 6.83 11.80 -12.57
CA LEU A 140 6.91 11.55 -11.13
C LEU A 140 8.32 11.76 -10.60
N LEU A 141 9.33 11.21 -11.28
CA LEU A 141 10.74 11.38 -10.90
C LEU A 141 11.20 12.84 -10.95
N LEU A 142 10.67 13.65 -11.86
CA LEU A 142 10.98 15.07 -11.94
C LEU A 142 10.36 15.91 -10.82
N LYS A 143 9.28 15.44 -10.16
CA LYS A 143 8.68 16.13 -9.01
C LYS A 143 9.54 16.00 -7.75
N ASP A 144 10.27 14.91 -7.58
CA ASP A 144 11.14 14.68 -6.41
C ASP A 144 12.46 15.47 -6.46
N LEU A 145 12.78 16.10 -7.58
CA LEU A 145 13.99 16.90 -7.78
C LEU A 145 13.79 18.41 -7.55
N LYS A 146 12.64 18.83 -7.08
CA LYS A 146 12.33 20.23 -6.73
C LYS A 146 11.96 20.37 -5.26
#